data_be4d279cb7b9ed3555331adbd1d2194e
#
_entry.id   be4d279cb7b9ed3555331adbd1d2194e
#
_cell.length_a   1.000
_cell.length_b   1.000
_cell.length_c   1.000
_cell.angle_alpha   90.00
_cell.angle_beta   90.00
_cell.angle_gamma   90.00
#
_symmetry.space_group_name_H-M   'P 1'
#
loop_
_entity.id
_entity.type
_entity.pdbx_description
1 polymer ?
#
loop_
_entity_poly.entity_id
_entity_poly.type
_entity_poly.pdbx_seq_one_letter_code
_entity_poly.pdbx_strand_id
1 'polypeptide(L)'
;MQLQIALDRIPLDRAIELTEAVAPYADWIEMGTSMIKGFGTAGLTEVVKAAGDTPVLADLKTVDDVRFELTMAYDAGARSATVMGLAPGVTLDTAVQVAEERERELVVDLLGLTTEQITALADRLPASVVLAPHVGKDLQATGARPTDLLGPWAEGRRLAIAGGLTADDLPALRDVPGLRVVVGSAVTKADDPIGAAKALRRAATDEGDAR
;
A
#
# COMPACT_ATOMS: atom_id res chain seq x y z
N MET A 1 13.82 3.38 -3.86
CA MET A 1 12.57 2.74 -3.40
C MET A 1 11.35 3.46 -3.99
N GLN A 2 10.15 2.85 -3.98
CA GLN A 2 8.91 3.50 -4.41
C GLN A 2 8.20 4.16 -3.21
N LEU A 3 7.54 5.29 -3.45
CA LEU A 3 6.71 5.98 -2.46
C LEU A 3 5.22 5.77 -2.77
N GLN A 4 4.47 5.21 -1.82
CA GLN A 4 3.01 5.09 -1.86
C GLN A 4 2.40 6.02 -0.82
N ILE A 5 1.52 6.94 -1.24
CA ILE A 5 0.82 7.85 -0.34
C ILE A 5 -0.59 7.31 -0.09
N ALA A 6 -0.88 6.97 1.17
CA ALA A 6 -2.15 6.39 1.58
C ALA A 6 -3.12 7.46 2.13
N LEU A 7 -4.31 7.50 1.55
CA LEU A 7 -5.42 8.34 1.97
C LEU A 7 -6.34 7.54 2.87
N ASP A 8 -6.54 7.99 4.09
CA ASP A 8 -7.37 7.28 5.07
C ASP A 8 -8.05 8.24 6.04
N ARG A 9 -9.32 7.97 6.37
CA ARG A 9 -10.13 8.70 7.36
C ARG A 9 -10.23 10.21 7.11
N ILE A 10 -10.39 10.60 5.85
CA ILE A 10 -10.66 11.98 5.42
C ILE A 10 -11.93 12.00 4.55
N PRO A 11 -12.62 13.16 4.43
CA PRO A 11 -13.74 13.33 3.50
C PRO A 11 -13.32 13.08 2.05
N LEU A 12 -14.24 12.64 1.19
CA LEU A 12 -13.93 12.26 -0.19
C LEU A 12 -13.45 13.45 -1.03
N ASP A 13 -14.10 14.61 -0.88
CA ASP A 13 -13.69 15.85 -1.54
C ASP A 13 -12.24 16.22 -1.20
N ARG A 14 -11.90 16.15 0.09
CA ARG A 14 -10.53 16.38 0.55
C ARG A 14 -9.55 15.33 0.01
N ALA A 15 -9.97 14.06 -0.10
CA ALA A 15 -9.12 13.01 -0.69
C ALA A 15 -8.83 13.27 -2.17
N ILE A 16 -9.82 13.73 -2.93
CA ILE A 16 -9.68 14.10 -4.34
C ILE A 16 -8.68 15.25 -4.49
N GLU A 17 -8.89 16.39 -3.78
CA GLU A 17 -7.98 17.52 -3.78
C GLU A 17 -6.54 17.14 -3.42
N LEU A 18 -6.41 16.35 -2.36
CA LEU A 18 -5.10 15.90 -1.88
C LEU A 18 -4.42 14.98 -2.90
N THR A 19 -5.18 14.08 -3.53
CA THR A 19 -4.66 13.20 -4.58
C THR A 19 -4.08 14.00 -5.74
N GLU A 20 -4.83 14.96 -6.28
CA GLU A 20 -4.35 15.84 -7.37
C GLU A 20 -3.05 16.56 -6.98
N ALA A 21 -2.96 17.02 -5.72
CA ALA A 21 -1.83 17.78 -5.24
C ALA A 21 -0.56 16.93 -5.01
N VAL A 22 -0.70 15.66 -4.57
CA VAL A 22 0.44 14.83 -4.17
C VAL A 22 0.81 13.74 -5.16
N ALA A 23 -0.07 13.36 -6.08
CA ALA A 23 0.20 12.33 -7.10
C ALA A 23 1.50 12.57 -7.89
N PRO A 24 1.88 13.82 -8.26
CA PRO A 24 3.15 14.07 -8.95
C PRO A 24 4.41 13.70 -8.16
N TYR A 25 4.27 13.50 -6.84
CA TYR A 25 5.39 13.16 -5.94
C TYR A 25 5.35 11.71 -5.47
N ALA A 26 4.34 10.92 -5.87
CA ALA A 26 4.16 9.54 -5.49
C ALA A 26 4.36 8.60 -6.69
N ASP A 27 4.80 7.36 -6.42
CA ASP A 27 4.78 6.27 -7.40
C ASP A 27 3.44 5.55 -7.35
N TRP A 28 2.72 5.64 -6.22
CA TRP A 28 1.41 5.07 -5.99
C TRP A 28 0.56 5.96 -5.07
N ILE A 29 -0.73 6.01 -5.35
CA ILE A 29 -1.74 6.49 -4.42
C ILE A 29 -2.50 5.29 -3.86
N GLU A 30 -2.86 5.32 -2.58
CA GLU A 30 -3.67 4.27 -1.96
C GLU A 30 -4.98 4.87 -1.44
N MET A 31 -6.10 4.30 -1.85
CA MET A 31 -7.37 4.53 -1.19
C MET A 31 -7.50 3.55 -0.03
N GLY A 32 -7.31 4.05 1.20
CA GLY A 32 -7.28 3.23 2.41
C GLY A 32 -8.61 2.56 2.73
N THR A 33 -8.56 1.50 3.54
CA THR A 33 -9.72 0.63 3.86
C THR A 33 -10.92 1.42 4.37
N SER A 34 -10.71 2.43 5.23
CA SER A 34 -11.82 3.23 5.76
C SER A 34 -12.50 4.05 4.66
N MET A 35 -11.74 4.53 3.69
CA MET A 35 -12.26 5.28 2.53
C MET A 35 -13.06 4.35 1.60
N ILE A 36 -12.53 3.15 1.32
CA ILE A 36 -13.26 2.12 0.53
C ILE A 36 -14.61 1.79 1.21
N LYS A 37 -14.60 1.54 2.52
CA LYS A 37 -15.83 1.23 3.29
C LYS A 37 -16.81 2.40 3.35
N GLY A 38 -16.32 3.63 3.36
CA GLY A 38 -17.15 4.82 3.44
C GLY A 38 -17.74 5.27 2.10
N PHE A 39 -17.00 5.11 1.00
CA PHE A 39 -17.33 5.72 -0.30
C PHE A 39 -17.48 4.70 -1.44
N GLY A 40 -17.11 3.44 -1.22
CA GLY A 40 -17.24 2.36 -2.19
C GLY A 40 -16.48 2.60 -3.48
N THR A 41 -16.92 1.90 -4.54
CA THR A 41 -16.32 2.00 -5.88
C THR A 41 -16.50 3.39 -6.52
N ALA A 42 -17.58 4.08 -6.19
CA ALA A 42 -17.79 5.45 -6.69
C ALA A 42 -16.68 6.39 -6.20
N GLY A 43 -16.34 6.32 -4.90
CA GLY A 43 -15.22 7.08 -4.34
C GLY A 43 -13.87 6.65 -4.92
N LEU A 44 -13.68 5.34 -5.12
CA LEU A 44 -12.45 4.82 -5.75
C LEU A 44 -12.27 5.37 -7.17
N THR A 45 -13.33 5.39 -7.97
CA THR A 45 -13.30 5.94 -9.33
C THR A 45 -12.90 7.42 -9.34
N GLU A 46 -13.40 8.23 -8.39
CA GLU A 46 -13.02 9.63 -8.30
C GLU A 46 -11.55 9.82 -7.89
N VAL A 47 -11.06 9.01 -6.94
CA VAL A 47 -9.63 9.02 -6.55
C VAL A 47 -8.74 8.59 -7.73
N VAL A 48 -9.14 7.57 -8.50
CA VAL A 48 -8.42 7.13 -9.71
C VAL A 48 -8.34 8.25 -10.75
N LYS A 49 -9.43 8.97 -10.99
CA LYS A 49 -9.44 10.12 -11.91
C LYS A 49 -8.51 11.24 -11.42
N ALA A 50 -8.55 11.55 -10.13
CA ALA A 50 -7.71 12.58 -9.52
C ALA A 50 -6.23 12.25 -9.56
N ALA A 51 -5.88 10.96 -9.48
CA ALA A 51 -4.50 10.48 -9.54
C ALA A 51 -3.86 10.61 -10.94
N GLY A 52 -4.66 10.78 -12.00
CA GLY A 52 -4.18 10.87 -13.38
C GLY A 52 -3.41 9.61 -13.79
N ASP A 53 -2.14 9.77 -14.18
CA ASP A 53 -1.28 8.65 -14.59
C ASP A 53 -0.68 7.87 -13.41
N THR A 54 -0.78 8.40 -12.17
CA THR A 54 -0.27 7.72 -10.98
C THR A 54 -1.17 6.53 -10.62
N PRO A 55 -0.64 5.30 -10.56
CA PRO A 55 -1.44 4.12 -10.29
C PRO A 55 -2.06 4.18 -8.88
N VAL A 56 -3.30 3.67 -8.78
CA VAL A 56 -4.05 3.61 -7.51
C VAL A 56 -4.14 2.18 -7.01
N LEU A 57 -3.86 2.00 -5.71
CA LEU A 57 -4.12 0.79 -4.96
C LEU A 57 -5.41 0.94 -4.15
N ALA A 58 -6.30 -0.06 -4.24
CA ALA A 58 -7.49 -0.18 -3.40
C ALA A 58 -7.18 -1.06 -2.18
N ASP A 59 -7.14 -0.49 -0.99
CA ASP A 59 -6.88 -1.25 0.25
C ASP A 59 -8.17 -1.92 0.76
N LEU A 60 -8.60 -2.98 0.06
CA LEU A 60 -9.83 -3.72 0.33
C LEU A 60 -9.73 -4.55 1.61
N LYS A 61 -8.55 -5.13 1.88
CA LYS A 61 -8.34 -6.14 2.95
C LYS A 61 -9.32 -7.30 2.82
N THR A 62 -9.51 -7.78 1.58
CA THR A 62 -10.39 -8.89 1.26
C THR A 62 -9.98 -10.16 2.01
N VAL A 63 -10.96 -10.87 2.56
CA VAL A 63 -10.79 -12.18 3.23
C VAL A 63 -11.62 -13.27 2.53
N ASP A 64 -12.75 -12.90 1.93
CA ASP A 64 -13.72 -13.79 1.28
C ASP A 64 -14.28 -13.13 0.01
N ASP A 65 -14.96 -13.91 -0.85
CA ASP A 65 -15.54 -13.46 -2.14
C ASP A 65 -14.56 -12.68 -3.04
N VAL A 66 -13.30 -13.10 -3.00
CA VAL A 66 -12.16 -12.38 -3.58
C VAL A 66 -12.29 -12.09 -5.06
N ARG A 67 -12.93 -13.00 -5.83
CA ARG A 67 -13.14 -12.77 -7.29
C ARG A 67 -14.02 -11.56 -7.53
N PHE A 68 -15.11 -11.44 -6.76
CA PHE A 68 -16.01 -10.30 -6.86
C PHE A 68 -15.35 -9.01 -6.43
N GLU A 69 -14.75 -8.99 -5.23
CA GLU A 69 -14.16 -7.78 -4.65
C GLU A 69 -12.98 -7.22 -5.47
N LEU A 70 -12.05 -8.08 -5.91
CA LEU A 70 -10.94 -7.64 -6.75
C LEU A 70 -11.42 -7.14 -8.12
N THR A 71 -12.39 -7.87 -8.75
CA THR A 71 -12.95 -7.44 -10.02
C THR A 71 -13.60 -6.07 -9.90
N MET A 72 -14.38 -5.85 -8.86
CA MET A 72 -15.05 -4.58 -8.56
C MET A 72 -14.04 -3.42 -8.45
N ALA A 73 -12.92 -3.63 -7.75
CA ALA A 73 -11.90 -2.60 -7.60
C ALA A 73 -11.14 -2.33 -8.92
N TYR A 74 -10.80 -3.38 -9.65
CA TYR A 74 -10.10 -3.25 -10.94
C TYR A 74 -10.98 -2.60 -12.01
N ASP A 75 -12.29 -2.90 -12.03
CA ASP A 75 -13.26 -2.25 -12.92
C ASP A 75 -13.46 -0.76 -12.56
N ALA A 76 -13.30 -0.38 -11.28
CA ALA A 76 -13.28 1.03 -10.85
C ALA A 76 -11.96 1.76 -11.20
N GLY A 77 -10.99 1.07 -11.80
CA GLY A 77 -9.74 1.64 -12.31
C GLY A 77 -8.51 1.40 -11.42
N ALA A 78 -8.63 0.70 -10.30
CA ALA A 78 -7.47 0.37 -9.47
C ALA A 78 -6.44 -0.49 -10.25
N ARG A 79 -5.16 -0.18 -10.08
CA ARG A 79 -4.05 -0.96 -10.65
C ARG A 79 -3.59 -2.06 -9.72
N SER A 80 -3.91 -1.96 -8.43
CA SER A 80 -3.56 -2.92 -7.38
C SER A 80 -4.69 -3.01 -6.37
N ALA A 81 -4.82 -4.15 -5.69
CA ALA A 81 -5.76 -4.32 -4.59
C ALA A 81 -5.18 -5.24 -3.51
N THR A 82 -5.66 -5.11 -2.27
CA THR A 82 -5.16 -5.88 -1.13
C THR A 82 -6.07 -7.04 -0.77
N VAL A 83 -5.44 -8.19 -0.47
CA VAL A 83 -6.08 -9.35 0.15
C VAL A 83 -5.33 -9.67 1.44
N MET A 84 -6.04 -10.09 2.48
CA MET A 84 -5.42 -10.46 3.74
C MET A 84 -4.68 -11.79 3.63
N GLY A 85 -3.44 -11.86 4.08
CA GLY A 85 -2.64 -13.10 4.10
C GLY A 85 -3.20 -14.19 5.03
N LEU A 86 -4.07 -13.81 5.97
CA LEU A 86 -4.81 -14.74 6.82
C LEU A 86 -6.03 -15.39 6.13
N ALA A 87 -6.36 -14.98 4.89
CA ALA A 87 -7.45 -15.57 4.13
C ALA A 87 -7.17 -17.06 3.81
N PRO A 88 -8.23 -17.87 3.60
CA PRO A 88 -8.05 -19.27 3.20
C PRO A 88 -7.17 -19.42 1.96
N GLY A 89 -6.42 -20.54 1.88
CA GLY A 89 -5.53 -20.78 0.76
C GLY A 89 -6.20 -20.69 -0.61
N VAL A 90 -7.43 -21.22 -0.74
CA VAL A 90 -8.22 -21.14 -1.97
C VAL A 90 -8.55 -19.68 -2.36
N THR A 91 -8.76 -18.83 -1.37
CA THR A 91 -8.99 -17.38 -1.59
C THR A 91 -7.75 -16.71 -2.14
N LEU A 92 -6.57 -17.02 -1.57
CA LEU A 92 -5.29 -16.49 -2.05
C LEU A 92 -4.96 -16.98 -3.48
N ASP A 93 -5.22 -18.25 -3.79
CA ASP A 93 -5.03 -18.79 -5.14
C ASP A 93 -5.95 -18.10 -6.17
N THR A 94 -7.22 -17.91 -5.78
CA THR A 94 -8.18 -17.17 -6.63
C THR A 94 -7.77 -15.72 -6.80
N ALA A 95 -7.23 -15.06 -5.76
CA ALA A 95 -6.73 -13.70 -5.85
C ALA A 95 -5.59 -13.56 -6.88
N VAL A 96 -4.62 -14.48 -6.83
CA VAL A 96 -3.52 -14.54 -7.82
C VAL A 96 -4.08 -14.69 -9.22
N GLN A 97 -4.97 -15.67 -9.42
CA GLN A 97 -5.58 -15.91 -10.72
C GLN A 97 -6.31 -14.67 -11.26
N VAL A 98 -7.13 -14.00 -10.44
CA VAL A 98 -7.87 -12.80 -10.86
C VAL A 98 -6.93 -11.65 -11.23
N ALA A 99 -5.86 -11.44 -10.45
CA ALA A 99 -4.88 -10.41 -10.73
C ALA A 99 -4.16 -10.67 -12.07
N GLU A 100 -3.79 -11.93 -12.35
CA GLU A 100 -3.19 -12.35 -13.62
C GLU A 100 -4.16 -12.17 -14.80
N GLU A 101 -5.41 -12.65 -14.69
CA GLU A 101 -6.45 -12.50 -15.71
C GLU A 101 -6.72 -11.03 -16.07
N ARG A 102 -6.57 -10.14 -15.10
CA ARG A 102 -6.81 -8.70 -15.26
C ARG A 102 -5.57 -7.88 -15.56
N GLU A 103 -4.39 -8.50 -15.61
CA GLU A 103 -3.10 -7.82 -15.73
C GLU A 103 -2.94 -6.70 -14.69
N ARG A 104 -3.26 -7.04 -13.43
CA ARG A 104 -3.21 -6.15 -12.27
C ARG A 104 -2.26 -6.67 -11.20
N GLU A 105 -1.82 -5.78 -10.34
CA GLU A 105 -0.99 -6.13 -9.20
C GLU A 105 -1.86 -6.63 -8.05
N LEU A 106 -1.38 -7.67 -7.35
CA LEU A 106 -1.94 -8.15 -6.10
C LEU A 106 -0.98 -7.81 -4.96
N VAL A 107 -1.53 -7.25 -3.89
CA VAL A 107 -0.83 -7.09 -2.61
C VAL A 107 -1.47 -8.01 -1.57
N VAL A 108 -0.63 -8.80 -0.88
CA VAL A 108 -1.06 -9.62 0.25
C VAL A 108 -0.61 -8.94 1.54
N ASP A 109 -1.58 -8.42 2.30
CA ASP A 109 -1.37 -7.75 3.58
C ASP A 109 -1.11 -8.79 4.67
N LEU A 110 0.05 -8.67 5.33
CA LEU A 110 0.56 -9.63 6.33
C LEU A 110 0.12 -9.27 7.76
N LEU A 111 -0.78 -8.30 7.92
CA LEU A 111 -1.28 -7.90 9.23
C LEU A 111 -1.83 -9.08 10.04
N GLY A 112 -1.33 -9.23 11.27
CA GLY A 112 -1.80 -10.23 12.21
C GLY A 112 -1.22 -11.63 12.01
N LEU A 113 -0.30 -11.82 11.06
CA LEU A 113 0.38 -13.10 10.86
C LEU A 113 1.63 -13.22 11.74
N THR A 114 1.95 -14.48 12.13
CA THR A 114 3.24 -14.81 12.75
C THR A 114 4.34 -14.90 11.70
N THR A 115 5.59 -14.85 12.13
CA THR A 115 6.76 -14.98 11.23
C THR A 115 6.73 -16.32 10.45
N GLU A 116 6.30 -17.40 11.08
CA GLU A 116 6.17 -18.73 10.43
C GLU A 116 5.12 -18.71 9.33
N GLN A 117 3.97 -18.05 9.59
CA GLN A 117 2.91 -17.90 8.58
C GLN A 117 3.36 -17.03 7.41
N ILE A 118 4.08 -15.94 7.70
CA ILE A 118 4.66 -15.05 6.67
C ILE A 118 5.64 -15.82 5.80
N THR A 119 6.56 -16.60 6.40
CA THR A 119 7.53 -17.41 5.68
C THR A 119 6.83 -18.41 4.76
N ALA A 120 5.83 -19.13 5.28
CA ALA A 120 5.07 -20.10 4.48
C ALA A 120 4.32 -19.44 3.29
N LEU A 121 3.81 -18.23 3.48
CA LEU A 121 3.20 -17.46 2.38
C LEU A 121 4.24 -16.98 1.37
N ALA A 122 5.38 -16.52 1.82
CA ALA A 122 6.47 -16.08 0.94
C ALA A 122 6.98 -17.22 0.05
N ASP A 123 7.09 -18.43 0.59
CA ASP A 123 7.49 -19.62 -0.16
C ASP A 123 6.41 -20.08 -1.17
N ARG A 124 5.14 -19.89 -0.82
CA ARG A 124 3.99 -20.39 -1.60
C ARG A 124 3.58 -19.46 -2.74
N LEU A 125 3.54 -18.16 -2.49
CA LEU A 125 2.98 -17.19 -3.43
C LEU A 125 3.97 -16.86 -4.56
N PRO A 126 3.49 -16.62 -5.80
CA PRO A 126 4.34 -16.18 -6.90
C PRO A 126 5.16 -14.92 -6.55
N ALA A 127 6.36 -14.79 -7.13
CA ALA A 127 7.22 -13.63 -6.91
C ALA A 127 6.63 -12.30 -7.43
N SER A 128 5.63 -12.37 -8.33
CA SER A 128 4.86 -11.21 -8.82
C SER A 128 3.98 -10.57 -7.74
N VAL A 129 3.57 -11.34 -6.74
CA VAL A 129 2.75 -10.85 -5.61
C VAL A 129 3.59 -9.97 -4.71
N VAL A 130 3.06 -8.81 -4.35
CA VAL A 130 3.67 -7.91 -3.36
C VAL A 130 3.25 -8.36 -1.97
N LEU A 131 4.19 -8.58 -1.07
CA LEU A 131 3.93 -8.89 0.33
C LEU A 131 4.00 -7.60 1.15
N ALA A 132 2.98 -7.33 1.97
CA ALA A 132 2.90 -6.09 2.73
C ALA A 132 3.05 -6.33 4.24
N PRO A 133 4.30 -6.31 4.79
CA PRO A 133 4.50 -6.24 6.23
C PRO A 133 3.85 -4.97 6.78
N HIS A 134 2.89 -5.15 7.70
CA HIS A 134 2.03 -4.08 8.15
C HIS A 134 1.88 -4.07 9.67
N VAL A 135 2.24 -2.97 10.30
CA VAL A 135 1.89 -2.68 11.69
C VAL A 135 0.61 -1.86 11.72
N GLY A 136 -0.48 -2.50 12.13
CA GLY A 136 -1.79 -1.86 12.25
C GLY A 136 -1.77 -0.69 13.25
N LYS A 137 -2.70 0.26 13.09
CA LYS A 137 -2.73 1.50 13.89
C LYS A 137 -2.82 1.26 15.40
N ASP A 138 -3.50 0.22 15.82
CA ASP A 138 -3.63 -0.11 17.24
C ASP A 138 -2.29 -0.57 17.83
N LEU A 139 -1.48 -1.30 17.04
CA LEU A 139 -0.14 -1.74 17.44
C LEU A 139 0.91 -0.62 17.33
N GLN A 140 0.76 0.34 16.41
CA GLN A 140 1.66 1.49 16.32
C GLN A 140 1.72 2.28 17.64
N ALA A 141 0.60 2.34 18.39
CA ALA A 141 0.54 2.98 19.70
C ALA A 141 1.42 2.29 20.76
N THR A 142 1.83 1.04 20.54
CA THR A 142 2.74 0.29 21.43
C THR A 142 4.21 0.44 21.08
N GLY A 143 4.54 1.21 20.02
CA GLY A 143 5.90 1.40 19.54
C GLY A 143 6.41 0.33 18.58
N ALA A 144 5.56 -0.61 18.14
CA ALA A 144 5.91 -1.61 17.13
C ALA A 144 6.25 -0.94 15.80
N ARG A 145 7.31 -1.40 15.13
CA ARG A 145 7.77 -0.88 13.83
C ARG A 145 7.57 -1.91 12.73
N PRO A 146 7.16 -1.50 11.51
CA PRO A 146 7.02 -2.44 10.40
C PRO A 146 8.35 -3.03 9.93
N THR A 147 9.47 -2.38 10.21
CA THR A 147 10.82 -2.89 9.95
C THR A 147 11.15 -4.14 10.76
N ASP A 148 10.55 -4.29 11.95
CA ASP A 148 10.76 -5.44 12.83
C ASP A 148 10.11 -6.73 12.27
N LEU A 149 9.23 -6.58 11.27
CA LEU A 149 8.57 -7.69 10.58
C LEU A 149 9.40 -8.24 9.42
N LEU A 150 10.47 -7.55 9.01
CA LEU A 150 11.36 -8.02 7.94
C LEU A 150 12.26 -9.15 8.47
N GLY A 151 12.44 -10.17 7.65
CA GLY A 151 13.25 -11.34 7.96
C GLY A 151 13.78 -12.00 6.69
N PRO A 152 14.43 -13.16 6.78
CA PRO A 152 14.98 -13.88 5.62
C PRO A 152 13.95 -14.17 4.53
N TRP A 153 12.67 -14.31 4.88
CA TRP A 153 11.55 -14.51 3.95
C TRP A 153 11.36 -13.35 2.95
N ALA A 154 11.90 -12.18 3.26
CA ALA A 154 11.76 -10.98 2.42
C ALA A 154 12.74 -10.96 1.23
N GLU A 155 13.78 -11.81 1.26
CA GLU A 155 14.81 -11.86 0.22
C GLU A 155 14.20 -12.25 -1.14
N GLY A 156 14.48 -11.44 -2.16
CA GLY A 156 13.96 -11.63 -3.52
C GLY A 156 12.46 -11.37 -3.69
N ARG A 157 11.76 -10.92 -2.65
CA ARG A 157 10.33 -10.60 -2.70
C ARG A 157 10.08 -9.12 -3.00
N ARG A 158 8.97 -8.83 -3.68
CA ARG A 158 8.43 -7.49 -3.79
C ARG A 158 7.72 -7.14 -2.49
N LEU A 159 8.05 -6.00 -1.91
CA LEU A 159 7.56 -5.61 -0.59
C LEU A 159 6.87 -4.24 -0.61
N ALA A 160 5.80 -4.10 0.19
CA ALA A 160 5.15 -2.83 0.49
C ALA A 160 5.04 -2.66 2.01
N ILE A 161 5.95 -1.92 2.62
CA ILE A 161 6.00 -1.77 4.07
C ILE A 161 5.09 -0.64 4.56
N ALA A 162 4.22 -0.95 5.52
CA ALA A 162 3.21 -0.02 6.04
C ALA A 162 3.21 0.03 7.58
N GLY A 163 2.93 1.22 8.14
CA GLY A 163 2.74 1.37 9.59
C GLY A 163 3.56 2.48 10.23
N GLY A 164 3.08 3.73 10.16
CA GLY A 164 3.63 4.85 10.91
C GLY A 164 4.98 5.38 10.44
N LEU A 165 5.39 5.06 9.19
CA LEU A 165 6.64 5.54 8.60
C LEU A 165 6.61 7.06 8.37
N THR A 166 7.77 7.69 8.55
CA THR A 166 8.04 9.10 8.31
C THR A 166 9.25 9.28 7.38
N ALA A 167 9.55 10.50 6.97
CA ALA A 167 10.74 10.78 6.15
C ALA A 167 12.05 10.36 6.82
N ASP A 168 12.11 10.39 8.16
CA ASP A 168 13.30 10.03 8.93
C ASP A 168 13.58 8.52 8.92
N ASP A 169 12.57 7.69 8.67
CA ASP A 169 12.70 6.23 8.61
C ASP A 169 13.23 5.74 7.25
N LEU A 170 13.01 6.50 6.17
CA LEU A 170 13.27 6.06 4.80
C LEU A 170 14.76 5.81 4.50
N PRO A 171 15.72 6.62 4.99
CA PRO A 171 17.13 6.36 4.75
C PRO A 171 17.60 4.96 5.17
N ALA A 172 17.09 4.44 6.27
CA ALA A 172 17.43 3.10 6.77
C ALA A 172 16.85 1.95 5.92
N LEU A 173 15.89 2.24 5.05
CA LEU A 173 15.20 1.27 4.20
C LEU A 173 15.70 1.26 2.74
N ARG A 174 16.63 2.14 2.37
CA ARG A 174 17.06 2.32 0.97
C ARG A 174 17.70 1.08 0.37
N ASP A 175 18.40 0.32 1.18
CA ASP A 175 19.13 -0.88 0.74
C ASP A 175 18.24 -2.11 0.53
N VAL A 176 16.92 -2.00 0.81
CA VAL A 176 15.96 -3.08 0.56
C VAL A 176 15.52 -3.02 -0.91
N PRO A 177 15.94 -4.00 -1.75
CA PRO A 177 15.63 -3.95 -3.17
C PRO A 177 14.13 -4.03 -3.44
N GLY A 178 13.64 -3.22 -4.38
CA GLY A 178 12.24 -3.29 -4.83
C GLY A 178 11.20 -2.87 -3.76
N LEU A 179 11.64 -2.23 -2.68
CA LEU A 179 10.76 -1.81 -1.60
C LEU A 179 9.84 -0.66 -2.02
N ARG A 180 8.58 -0.79 -1.65
CA ARG A 180 7.58 0.28 -1.62
C ARG A 180 7.31 0.67 -0.18
N VAL A 181 7.41 1.95 0.13
CA VAL A 181 7.08 2.50 1.45
C VAL A 181 5.71 3.15 1.41
N VAL A 182 4.85 2.79 2.37
CA VAL A 182 3.48 3.29 2.46
C VAL A 182 3.40 4.31 3.58
N VAL A 183 3.07 5.56 3.23
CA VAL A 183 3.01 6.68 4.17
C VAL A 183 1.62 7.31 4.11
N GLY A 184 0.95 7.39 5.23
CA GLY A 184 -0.40 7.98 5.32
C GLY A 184 -0.39 9.30 6.11
N SER A 185 -0.43 9.20 7.45
CA SER A 185 -0.65 10.36 8.33
C SER A 185 0.43 11.44 8.25
N ALA A 186 1.66 11.08 7.89
CA ALA A 186 2.74 12.06 7.68
C ALA A 186 2.46 13.03 6.52
N VAL A 187 1.56 12.67 5.59
CA VAL A 187 1.08 13.54 4.52
C VAL A 187 -0.30 14.07 4.84
N THR A 188 -1.28 13.19 5.14
CA THR A 188 -2.69 13.58 5.26
C THR A 188 -2.99 14.49 6.46
N LYS A 189 -2.12 14.53 7.47
CA LYS A 189 -2.22 15.38 8.66
C LYS A 189 -1.18 16.49 8.73
N ALA A 190 -0.33 16.62 7.71
CA ALA A 190 0.64 17.71 7.65
C ALA A 190 -0.07 19.05 7.41
N ASP A 191 0.44 20.13 8.00
CA ASP A 191 -0.01 21.50 7.71
C ASP A 191 0.26 21.86 6.25
N ASP A 192 1.36 21.37 5.67
CA ASP A 192 1.69 21.43 4.24
C ASP A 192 1.87 20.01 3.66
N PRO A 193 0.78 19.37 3.18
CA PRO A 193 0.84 18.03 2.61
C PRO A 193 1.74 17.91 1.37
N ILE A 194 1.81 18.98 0.55
CA ILE A 194 2.65 18.99 -0.65
C ILE A 194 4.12 19.04 -0.26
N GLY A 195 4.48 19.88 0.71
CA GLY A 195 5.84 19.92 1.26
C GLY A 195 6.25 18.60 1.89
N ALA A 196 5.34 17.95 2.63
CA ALA A 196 5.55 16.63 3.21
C ALA A 196 5.78 15.55 2.13
N ALA A 197 4.95 15.53 1.07
CA ALA A 197 5.11 14.59 -0.05
C ALA A 197 6.45 14.78 -0.78
N LYS A 198 6.85 16.04 -1.02
CA LYS A 198 8.16 16.37 -1.60
C LYS A 198 9.34 15.92 -0.73
N ALA A 199 9.24 16.10 0.58
CA ALA A 199 10.28 15.68 1.52
C ALA A 199 10.41 14.13 1.52
N LEU A 200 9.28 13.41 1.56
CA LEU A 200 9.24 11.96 1.46
C LEU A 200 9.83 11.47 0.12
N ARG A 201 9.48 12.12 -1.00
CA ARG A 201 10.03 11.76 -2.31
C ARG A 201 11.54 11.89 -2.34
N ARG A 202 12.09 13.01 -1.84
CA ARG A 202 13.55 13.20 -1.72
C ARG A 202 14.18 12.13 -0.84
N ALA A 203 13.59 11.84 0.31
CA ALA A 203 14.09 10.80 1.21
C ALA A 203 14.06 9.39 0.57
N ALA A 204 13.08 9.11 -0.30
CA ALA A 204 12.94 7.84 -1.01
C ALA A 204 13.93 7.67 -2.18
N THR A 205 14.35 8.77 -2.86
CA THR A 205 15.15 8.72 -4.10
C THR A 205 16.64 9.00 -3.92
N ASP A 206 17.10 9.38 -2.74
CA ASP A 206 18.48 9.81 -2.50
C ASP A 206 18.91 11.07 -3.29
N GLU A 207 17.94 11.86 -3.73
CA GLU A 207 18.24 13.23 -4.18
C GLU A 207 18.64 14.05 -2.93
N GLY A 208 19.84 13.75 -2.42
CA GLY A 208 20.51 14.52 -1.39
C GLY A 208 20.64 15.95 -1.88
N ASP A 209 20.48 16.93 -0.99
CA ASP A 209 20.69 18.35 -1.22
C ASP A 209 21.73 18.64 -2.31
N ALA A 210 21.30 18.76 -3.56
CA ALA A 210 22.00 19.56 -4.53
C ALA A 210 21.86 21.00 -4.08
N ARG A 211 22.83 21.43 -3.26
CA ARG A 211 23.02 22.82 -2.82
C ARG A 211 23.25 23.71 -4.01
#